data_9b5d081a07ffa969362f4cba92a60cbe
#
_entry.id   9b5d081a07ffa969362f4cba92a60cbe
#
_cell.length_a   1.000
_cell.length_b   1.000
_cell.length_c   1.000
_cell.angle_alpha   90.00
_cell.angle_beta   90.00
_cell.angle_gamma   90.00
#
_symmetry.space_group_name_H-M   'P 1'
#
loop_
_entity.id
_entity.type
_entity.pdbx_description
1 polymer ?
#
loop_
_entity_poly.entity_id
_entity_poly.type
_entity_poly.pdbx_seq_one_letter_code
_entity_poly.pdbx_strand_id
1 'polypeptide(L)'
;MNWHIKKLSSKVSIVMVVLGLLWSSNGLANEGLKPLNPPEKVTVAYVPIMKFATMYVAHSRKLFEKYGLDVTLRRVKSGTEAIAFLSEGKIDVGGIAIVTSLWNGWSRGLDLRIIAPGGLEPMENSPTALIARADLMANGSIKSVQDLKGMRIGVAGGPGSGGEYLLTKALQQGGMMLNDIQKVKIGNADMPKALANQSIDAALTGPPYTTQSINDGHAKVLASDLAPGLMTVAFVGSGKFVNQRADVAERFVLALGEAARLMQGDDFLDDENIKAYMTNTNTTEKALRTGKKLIYDPNIVIPVAGLKDIESVHRLNGRTEYTTELDLNNAVDERFTKKALGILGNY
;
A
#
# COMPACT_ATOMS: atom_id res chain seq x y z
N MET A 1 -81.65 39.90 -57.98
CA MET A 1 -80.91 38.83 -58.69
C MET A 1 -79.98 38.19 -57.74
N ASN A 2 -80.51 37.06 -57.17
CA ASN A 2 -79.87 36.36 -56.02
C ASN A 2 -78.96 35.29 -56.50
N TRP A 3 -77.76 35.19 -55.96
CA TRP A 3 -76.93 34.03 -56.14
C TRP A 3 -76.35 33.55 -54.80
N HIS A 4 -76.84 32.38 -54.41
CA HIS A 4 -76.37 31.65 -53.19
C HIS A 4 -75.05 30.97 -53.48
N ILE A 5 -74.05 31.22 -52.64
CA ILE A 5 -72.82 30.42 -52.59
C ILE A 5 -72.90 29.55 -51.34
N LYS A 6 -72.97 28.23 -51.54
CA LYS A 6 -72.90 27.20 -50.50
C LYS A 6 -71.47 27.11 -49.94
N LYS A 7 -71.37 27.26 -48.67
CA LYS A 7 -70.12 26.96 -47.92
C LYS A 7 -70.01 25.41 -47.79
N LEU A 8 -68.97 24.80 -48.41
CA LEU A 8 -68.52 23.48 -48.09
C LEU A 8 -67.52 23.58 -46.90
N SER A 9 -67.88 23.01 -45.78
CA SER A 9 -66.97 22.81 -44.64
C SER A 9 -66.23 21.51 -44.85
N SER A 10 -64.94 21.57 -45.21
CA SER A 10 -64.05 20.43 -45.17
C SER A 10 -63.42 20.35 -43.81
N LYS A 11 -63.76 19.34 -43.02
CA LYS A 11 -63.08 18.93 -41.81
C LYS A 11 -61.78 18.29 -42.21
N VAL A 12 -60.68 19.00 -42.03
CA VAL A 12 -59.34 18.41 -42.11
C VAL A 12 -59.01 17.87 -40.72
N SER A 13 -59.03 16.56 -40.54
CA SER A 13 -58.57 15.88 -39.37
C SER A 13 -57.02 15.85 -39.40
N ILE A 14 -56.38 16.67 -38.58
CA ILE A 14 -54.94 16.60 -38.34
C ILE A 14 -54.70 15.40 -37.44
N VAL A 15 -54.19 14.30 -37.97
CA VAL A 15 -53.65 13.16 -37.20
C VAL A 15 -52.23 13.61 -36.72
N MET A 16 -52.11 14.00 -35.45
CA MET A 16 -50.84 14.25 -34.82
C MET A 16 -50.18 12.92 -34.49
N VAL A 17 -49.25 12.46 -35.35
CA VAL A 17 -48.35 11.33 -35.04
C VAL A 17 -47.32 11.83 -34.03
N VAL A 18 -47.54 11.56 -32.74
CA VAL A 18 -46.51 11.74 -31.70
C VAL A 18 -45.53 10.59 -31.84
N LEU A 19 -44.45 10.79 -32.58
CA LEU A 19 -43.26 9.95 -32.51
C LEU A 19 -42.62 10.15 -31.11
N GLY A 20 -42.96 9.26 -30.19
CA GLY A 20 -42.25 9.12 -28.95
C GLY A 20 -40.84 8.61 -29.25
N LEU A 21 -39.87 9.51 -29.29
CA LEU A 21 -38.44 9.19 -29.15
C LEU A 21 -38.24 8.64 -27.75
N LEU A 22 -38.36 7.34 -27.59
CA LEU A 22 -37.79 6.59 -26.47
C LEU A 22 -36.28 6.74 -26.58
N TRP A 23 -35.75 7.76 -25.95
CA TRP A 23 -34.34 7.74 -25.57
C TRP A 23 -34.16 6.60 -24.57
N SER A 24 -33.82 5.43 -25.12
CA SER A 24 -33.17 4.41 -24.34
C SER A 24 -31.86 5.02 -23.83
N SER A 25 -31.87 5.56 -22.63
CA SER A 25 -30.67 5.73 -21.85
C SER A 25 -30.14 4.31 -21.63
N ASN A 26 -29.34 3.83 -22.58
CA ASN A 26 -28.39 2.77 -22.31
C ASN A 26 -27.48 3.36 -21.23
N GLY A 27 -27.87 3.16 -19.97
CA GLY A 27 -26.91 3.18 -18.87
C GLY A 27 -25.83 2.22 -19.34
N LEU A 28 -24.65 2.76 -19.64
CA LEU A 28 -23.43 1.99 -19.77
C LEU A 28 -23.27 1.31 -18.41
N ALA A 29 -23.93 0.15 -18.25
CA ALA A 29 -23.54 -0.80 -17.23
C ALA A 29 -22.05 -1.02 -17.53
N ASN A 30 -21.21 -0.60 -16.61
CA ASN A 30 -19.78 -0.79 -16.67
C ASN A 30 -19.58 -2.31 -16.70
N GLU A 31 -19.54 -2.91 -17.91
CA GLU A 31 -19.25 -4.34 -18.06
C GLU A 31 -17.84 -4.49 -17.49
N GLY A 32 -17.76 -4.98 -16.24
CA GLY A 32 -16.50 -5.28 -15.58
C GLY A 32 -15.59 -6.07 -16.51
N LEU A 33 -14.30 -5.90 -16.39
CA LEU A 33 -13.34 -6.63 -17.22
C LEU A 33 -13.61 -8.12 -17.16
N LYS A 34 -13.89 -8.74 -18.33
CA LYS A 34 -14.04 -10.20 -18.43
C LYS A 34 -12.76 -10.89 -17.98
N PRO A 35 -12.85 -12.00 -17.24
CA PRO A 35 -11.66 -12.73 -16.81
C PRO A 35 -10.83 -13.20 -18.02
N LEU A 36 -9.51 -13.22 -17.85
CA LEU A 36 -8.63 -13.83 -18.85
C LEU A 36 -8.87 -15.33 -18.91
N ASN A 37 -8.91 -15.88 -20.11
CA ASN A 37 -9.08 -17.31 -20.34
C ASN A 37 -8.15 -17.77 -21.50
N PRO A 38 -7.14 -18.62 -21.22
CA PRO A 38 -6.82 -19.20 -19.89
C PRO A 38 -6.35 -18.16 -18.88
N PRO A 39 -6.42 -18.46 -17.56
CA PRO A 39 -5.89 -17.58 -16.53
C PRO A 39 -4.39 -17.33 -16.68
N GLU A 40 -3.99 -16.07 -16.46
CA GLU A 40 -2.58 -15.64 -16.54
C GLU A 40 -1.87 -15.79 -15.19
N LYS A 41 -0.69 -16.40 -15.19
CA LYS A 41 0.12 -16.57 -13.99
C LYS A 41 0.82 -15.27 -13.61
N VAL A 42 0.74 -14.91 -12.31
CA VAL A 42 1.43 -13.76 -11.73
C VAL A 42 2.12 -14.17 -10.44
N THR A 43 3.43 -13.95 -10.36
CA THR A 43 4.19 -14.20 -9.13
C THR A 43 4.44 -12.89 -8.40
N VAL A 44 3.99 -12.79 -7.15
CA VAL A 44 4.11 -11.59 -6.30
C VAL A 44 4.97 -11.89 -5.09
N ALA A 45 6.10 -11.19 -4.95
CA ALA A 45 6.88 -11.25 -3.71
C ALA A 45 6.38 -10.23 -2.69
N TYR A 46 6.48 -10.55 -1.39
CA TYR A 46 6.08 -9.65 -0.32
C TYR A 46 6.80 -9.90 1.00
N VAL A 47 6.94 -8.85 1.80
CA VAL A 47 7.34 -8.93 3.21
C VAL A 47 6.06 -9.08 4.06
N PRO A 48 6.04 -9.99 5.07
CA PRO A 48 4.82 -10.31 5.83
C PRO A 48 4.45 -9.21 6.86
N ILE A 49 3.93 -8.09 6.37
CA ILE A 49 3.45 -6.94 7.16
C ILE A 49 2.08 -6.48 6.69
N MET A 50 1.33 -5.84 7.58
CA MET A 50 -0.04 -5.36 7.26
C MET A 50 -0.09 -4.34 6.13
N LYS A 51 0.99 -3.64 5.82
CA LYS A 51 1.01 -2.68 4.69
C LYS A 51 0.69 -3.29 3.32
N PHE A 52 0.67 -4.62 3.19
CA PHE A 52 0.25 -5.33 1.97
C PHE A 52 -1.09 -6.05 2.12
N ALA A 53 -1.93 -5.65 3.08
CA ALA A 53 -3.18 -6.34 3.38
C ALA A 53 -4.18 -6.36 2.21
N THR A 54 -4.19 -5.35 1.34
CA THR A 54 -5.01 -5.38 0.11
C THR A 54 -4.74 -6.61 -0.75
N MET A 55 -3.47 -7.01 -0.88
CA MET A 55 -3.08 -8.22 -1.61
C MET A 55 -3.55 -9.50 -0.89
N TYR A 56 -3.48 -9.52 0.45
CA TYR A 56 -3.93 -10.68 1.23
C TYR A 56 -5.43 -10.89 1.09
N VAL A 57 -6.20 -9.80 1.16
CA VAL A 57 -7.65 -9.81 0.96
C VAL A 57 -7.99 -10.19 -0.48
N ALA A 58 -7.33 -9.59 -1.47
CA ALA A 58 -7.56 -9.93 -2.88
C ALA A 58 -7.33 -11.42 -3.16
N HIS A 59 -6.27 -12.01 -2.58
CA HIS A 59 -5.96 -13.42 -2.72
C HIS A 59 -6.96 -14.32 -1.98
N SER A 60 -7.28 -14.02 -0.71
CA SER A 60 -8.21 -14.82 0.11
C SER A 60 -9.61 -14.82 -0.47
N ARG A 61 -10.08 -13.66 -0.94
CA ARG A 61 -11.42 -13.48 -1.52
C ARG A 61 -11.51 -13.83 -3.01
N LYS A 62 -10.44 -14.42 -3.58
CA LYS A 62 -10.39 -14.87 -4.99
C LYS A 62 -10.64 -13.74 -5.99
N LEU A 63 -10.29 -12.49 -5.63
CA LEU A 63 -10.47 -11.36 -6.55
C LEU A 63 -9.49 -11.43 -7.72
N PHE A 64 -8.34 -12.05 -7.55
CA PHE A 64 -7.43 -12.29 -8.66
C PHE A 64 -8.03 -13.29 -9.65
N GLU A 65 -8.58 -14.40 -9.17
CA GLU A 65 -9.25 -15.41 -10.02
C GLU A 65 -10.48 -14.83 -10.70
N LYS A 66 -11.25 -13.96 -10.03
CA LYS A 66 -12.37 -13.21 -10.63
C LYS A 66 -11.96 -12.48 -11.90
N TYR A 67 -10.72 -12.00 -11.98
CA TYR A 67 -10.20 -11.30 -13.16
C TYR A 67 -9.33 -12.17 -14.06
N GLY A 68 -9.31 -13.49 -13.84
CA GLY A 68 -8.56 -14.45 -14.65
C GLY A 68 -7.05 -14.44 -14.38
N LEU A 69 -6.64 -14.21 -13.12
CA LEU A 69 -5.25 -14.27 -12.69
C LEU A 69 -5.03 -15.46 -11.74
N ASP A 70 -3.99 -16.24 -12.00
CA ASP A 70 -3.46 -17.29 -11.12
C ASP A 70 -2.27 -16.69 -10.36
N VAL A 71 -2.54 -16.14 -9.15
CA VAL A 71 -1.56 -15.39 -8.37
C VAL A 71 -0.87 -16.28 -7.34
N THR A 72 0.45 -16.40 -7.44
CA THR A 72 1.30 -17.06 -6.45
C THR A 72 1.97 -16.03 -5.56
N LEU A 73 1.74 -16.10 -4.23
CA LEU A 73 2.37 -15.24 -3.23
C LEU A 73 3.66 -15.86 -2.71
N ARG A 74 4.79 -15.12 -2.82
CA ARG A 74 6.12 -15.54 -2.39
C ARG A 74 6.64 -14.65 -1.27
N ARG A 75 6.85 -15.18 -0.08
CA ARG A 75 7.48 -14.44 1.02
C ARG A 75 8.95 -14.20 0.75
N VAL A 76 9.41 -12.97 1.05
CA VAL A 76 10.80 -12.55 1.00
C VAL A 76 11.22 -11.90 2.32
N LYS A 77 12.53 -11.84 2.57
CA LYS A 77 13.08 -11.28 3.82
C LYS A 77 13.16 -9.74 3.79
N SER A 78 13.27 -9.14 2.59
CA SER A 78 13.44 -7.69 2.43
C SER A 78 12.99 -7.21 1.05
N GLY A 79 12.73 -5.90 0.92
CA GLY A 79 12.47 -5.27 -0.38
C GLY A 79 13.64 -5.39 -1.36
N THR A 80 14.88 -5.36 -0.86
CA THR A 80 16.09 -5.53 -1.69
C THR A 80 16.11 -6.90 -2.38
N GLU A 81 15.71 -7.98 -1.67
CA GLU A 81 15.58 -9.32 -2.26
C GLU A 81 14.52 -9.35 -3.37
N ALA A 82 13.37 -8.71 -3.13
CA ALA A 82 12.32 -8.62 -4.14
C ALA A 82 12.76 -7.83 -5.37
N ILE A 83 13.52 -6.73 -5.21
CA ILE A 83 14.06 -5.95 -6.33
C ILE A 83 15.01 -6.79 -7.18
N ALA A 84 15.87 -7.59 -6.56
CA ALA A 84 16.74 -8.52 -7.30
C ALA A 84 15.91 -9.51 -8.13
N PHE A 85 14.86 -10.10 -7.55
CA PHE A 85 13.97 -11.02 -8.26
C PHE A 85 13.18 -10.35 -9.40
N LEU A 86 12.73 -9.09 -9.22
CA LEU A 86 12.10 -8.30 -10.28
C LEU A 86 13.07 -8.08 -11.45
N SER A 87 14.30 -7.68 -11.14
CA SER A 87 15.35 -7.42 -12.15
C SER A 87 15.73 -8.67 -12.95
N GLU A 88 15.67 -9.83 -12.30
CA GLU A 88 15.96 -11.14 -12.91
C GLU A 88 14.72 -11.75 -13.61
N GLY A 89 13.56 -11.11 -13.54
CA GLY A 89 12.31 -11.64 -14.08
C GLY A 89 11.78 -12.89 -13.37
N LYS A 90 12.21 -13.14 -12.12
CA LYS A 90 11.75 -14.28 -11.31
C LYS A 90 10.40 -14.02 -10.63
N ILE A 91 9.97 -12.77 -10.57
CA ILE A 91 8.66 -12.33 -10.12
C ILE A 91 8.15 -11.21 -11.04
N ASP A 92 6.84 -11.06 -11.11
CA ASP A 92 6.16 -10.03 -11.91
C ASP A 92 5.97 -8.74 -11.12
N VAL A 93 5.58 -8.87 -9.84
CA VAL A 93 5.28 -7.76 -8.93
C VAL A 93 5.98 -7.98 -7.58
N GLY A 94 6.53 -6.91 -7.01
CA GLY A 94 7.05 -6.88 -5.65
C GLY A 94 6.20 -5.97 -4.76
N GLY A 95 5.61 -6.52 -3.70
CA GLY A 95 5.13 -5.74 -2.55
C GLY A 95 6.34 -5.39 -1.69
N ILE A 96 6.89 -4.19 -1.87
CA ILE A 96 8.17 -3.79 -1.30
C ILE A 96 8.10 -2.45 -0.58
N ALA A 97 8.97 -2.28 0.42
CA ALA A 97 9.21 -0.96 0.99
C ALA A 97 9.97 -0.09 -0.02
N ILE A 98 9.73 1.21 0.03
CA ILE A 98 10.49 2.20 -0.72
C ILE A 98 11.88 2.27 -0.10
N VAL A 99 12.85 1.66 -0.76
CA VAL A 99 14.20 1.38 -0.24
C VAL A 99 15.29 1.91 -1.17
N THR A 100 16.50 2.04 -0.64
CA THR A 100 17.64 2.58 -1.38
C THR A 100 17.99 1.79 -2.63
N SER A 101 17.83 0.46 -2.63
CA SER A 101 18.05 -0.35 -3.82
C SER A 101 17.06 -0.03 -4.95
N LEU A 102 15.87 0.48 -4.65
CA LEU A 102 14.94 0.98 -5.65
C LEU A 102 15.43 2.31 -6.25
N TRP A 103 15.86 3.25 -5.38
CA TRP A 103 16.44 4.53 -5.82
C TRP A 103 17.68 4.33 -6.70
N ASN A 104 18.61 3.51 -6.25
CA ASN A 104 19.82 3.18 -7.01
C ASN A 104 19.51 2.43 -8.31
N GLY A 105 18.48 1.57 -8.31
CA GLY A 105 17.98 0.93 -9.52
C GLY A 105 17.51 1.97 -10.55
N TRP A 106 16.67 2.91 -10.14
CA TRP A 106 16.20 3.98 -11.02
C TRP A 106 17.33 4.90 -11.50
N SER A 107 18.27 5.27 -10.63
CA SER A 107 19.43 6.10 -11.03
C SER A 107 20.32 5.42 -12.09
N ARG A 108 20.31 4.10 -12.14
CA ARG A 108 21.01 3.28 -13.14
C ARG A 108 20.15 2.94 -14.37
N GLY A 109 18.91 3.48 -14.46
CA GLY A 109 17.99 3.23 -15.57
C GLY A 109 17.23 1.89 -15.48
N LEU A 110 17.16 1.26 -14.30
CA LEU A 110 16.38 0.04 -14.12
C LEU A 110 14.88 0.34 -14.30
N ASP A 111 14.24 -0.37 -15.23
CA ASP A 111 12.84 -0.16 -15.57
C ASP A 111 11.93 -0.90 -14.56
N LEU A 112 11.68 -0.24 -13.44
CA LEU A 112 10.74 -0.63 -12.40
C LEU A 112 9.72 0.48 -12.20
N ARG A 113 8.44 0.13 -11.99
CA ARG A 113 7.35 1.09 -11.84
C ARG A 113 6.51 0.78 -10.59
N ILE A 114 6.23 1.78 -9.79
CA ILE A 114 5.16 1.71 -8.78
C ILE A 114 3.84 1.70 -9.53
N ILE A 115 3.03 0.68 -9.34
CA ILE A 115 1.75 0.46 -10.04
C ILE A 115 0.53 0.53 -9.10
N ALA A 116 0.73 0.38 -7.79
CA ALA A 116 -0.33 0.54 -6.80
C ALA A 116 0.25 0.90 -5.43
N PRO A 117 -0.51 1.60 -4.57
CA PRO A 117 -0.08 1.90 -3.22
C PRO A 117 -0.16 0.67 -2.32
N GLY A 118 0.70 0.59 -1.31
CA GLY A 118 0.48 -0.21 -0.12
C GLY A 118 -0.34 0.56 0.92
N GLY A 119 -0.42 0.05 2.15
CA GLY A 119 -1.05 0.75 3.26
C GLY A 119 -0.30 2.04 3.61
N LEU A 120 -1.07 3.14 3.73
CA LEU A 120 -0.57 4.48 4.06
C LEU A 120 -0.51 4.67 5.57
N GLU A 121 0.43 5.48 6.03
CA GLU A 121 0.41 5.97 7.40
C GLU A 121 -0.77 6.93 7.56
N PRO A 122 -1.60 6.79 8.62
CA PRO A 122 -2.64 7.77 8.90
C PRO A 122 -2.03 9.12 9.27
N MET A 123 -2.83 10.20 9.18
CA MET A 123 -2.38 11.55 9.53
C MET A 123 -2.01 11.67 11.00
N GLU A 124 -2.68 10.90 11.85
CA GLU A 124 -2.44 10.82 13.30
C GLU A 124 -2.79 9.43 13.82
N ASN A 125 -2.28 9.10 15.00
CA ASN A 125 -2.49 7.79 15.62
C ASN A 125 -1.92 6.62 14.81
N SER A 126 -0.79 6.81 14.13
CA SER A 126 -0.14 5.77 13.33
C SER A 126 0.10 4.49 14.13
N PRO A 127 -0.17 3.32 13.53
CA PRO A 127 0.22 2.03 14.11
C PRO A 127 1.71 1.73 13.97
N THR A 128 2.43 2.50 13.12
CA THR A 128 3.88 2.40 12.99
C THR A 128 4.54 3.37 13.97
N ALA A 129 5.38 2.84 14.85
CA ALA A 129 5.94 3.62 15.96
C ALA A 129 7.37 3.17 16.32
N LEU A 130 8.08 4.07 16.91
CA LEU A 130 9.24 3.76 17.73
C LEU A 130 8.72 3.37 19.12
N ILE A 131 8.88 2.09 19.48
CA ILE A 131 8.48 1.54 20.78
C ILE A 131 9.72 1.23 21.58
N ALA A 132 9.67 1.42 22.91
CA ALA A 132 10.76 1.11 23.82
C ALA A 132 10.32 0.09 24.85
N ARG A 133 11.27 -0.67 25.40
CA ARG A 133 11.03 -1.67 26.43
C ARG A 133 10.27 -1.06 27.61
N ALA A 134 9.20 -1.78 28.03
CA ALA A 134 8.30 -1.31 29.07
C ALA A 134 9.01 -1.15 30.43
N ASP A 135 9.96 -2.03 30.78
CA ASP A 135 10.75 -1.96 32.01
C ASP A 135 11.70 -0.74 32.05
N LEU A 136 12.33 -0.39 30.91
CA LEU A 136 13.18 0.79 30.81
C LEU A 136 12.39 2.10 30.88
N MET A 137 11.17 2.10 30.40
CA MET A 137 10.26 3.25 30.56
C MET A 137 9.69 3.35 31.98
N ALA A 138 9.39 2.22 32.61
CA ALA A 138 8.85 2.18 33.96
C ALA A 138 9.86 2.62 35.03
N ASN A 139 11.13 2.24 34.87
CA ASN A 139 12.21 2.66 35.79
C ASN A 139 12.79 4.06 35.50
N GLY A 140 12.31 4.73 34.46
CA GLY A 140 12.73 6.08 34.08
C GLY A 140 14.04 6.17 33.29
N SER A 141 14.60 5.04 32.84
CA SER A 141 15.80 5.02 31.97
C SER A 141 15.50 5.57 30.58
N ILE A 142 14.25 5.40 30.09
CA ILE A 142 13.77 5.97 28.85
C ILE A 142 12.50 6.77 29.14
N LYS A 143 12.54 8.10 28.93
CA LYS A 143 11.40 9.02 29.05
C LYS A 143 11.10 9.72 27.73
N SER A 144 12.10 9.84 26.86
CA SER A 144 12.04 10.56 25.60
C SER A 144 12.95 9.91 24.55
N VAL A 145 12.88 10.38 23.31
CA VAL A 145 13.73 9.89 22.22
C VAL A 145 15.22 10.15 22.50
N GLN A 146 15.55 11.25 23.18
CA GLN A 146 16.92 11.61 23.53
C GLN A 146 17.63 10.57 24.42
N ASP A 147 16.86 9.84 25.23
CA ASP A 147 17.40 8.82 26.15
C ASP A 147 17.86 7.55 25.40
N LEU A 148 17.57 7.46 24.10
CA LEU A 148 18.01 6.34 23.26
C LEU A 148 19.49 6.42 22.87
N LYS A 149 20.22 7.48 23.25
CA LYS A 149 21.63 7.63 22.88
C LYS A 149 22.48 6.45 23.36
N GLY A 150 23.18 5.81 22.41
CA GLY A 150 24.00 4.62 22.66
C GLY A 150 23.20 3.31 22.85
N MET A 151 21.85 3.35 22.82
CA MET A 151 21.02 2.15 23.01
C MET A 151 20.88 1.32 21.73
N ARG A 152 20.52 0.06 21.89
CA ARG A 152 20.31 -0.93 20.82
C ARG A 152 18.90 -0.81 20.27
N ILE A 153 18.78 -0.34 19.03
CA ILE A 153 17.50 -0.10 18.38
C ILE A 153 17.30 -1.08 17.24
N GLY A 154 16.25 -1.90 17.37
CA GLY A 154 15.85 -2.85 16.32
C GLY A 154 15.25 -2.11 15.11
N VAL A 155 15.75 -2.42 13.91
CA VAL A 155 15.24 -1.88 12.66
C VAL A 155 15.19 -2.96 11.57
N ALA A 156 14.05 -3.06 10.92
CA ALA A 156 13.88 -4.02 9.83
C ALA A 156 14.53 -3.53 8.53
N GLY A 157 15.11 -4.47 7.79
CA GLY A 157 15.70 -4.22 6.47
C GLY A 157 17.13 -3.67 6.49
N GLY A 158 17.58 -3.07 7.60
CA GLY A 158 18.93 -2.51 7.72
C GLY A 158 19.12 -1.16 7.01
N PRO A 159 20.37 -0.77 6.66
CA PRO A 159 20.67 0.51 6.02
C PRO A 159 19.89 0.74 4.71
N GLY A 160 19.34 1.94 4.54
CA GLY A 160 18.57 2.33 3.37
C GLY A 160 17.19 1.65 3.24
N SER A 161 16.67 1.05 4.33
CA SER A 161 15.33 0.48 4.37
C SER A 161 14.26 1.52 4.70
N GLY A 162 12.99 1.20 4.42
CA GLY A 162 11.85 1.99 4.90
C GLY A 162 11.79 2.06 6.43
N GLY A 163 12.30 1.03 7.14
CA GLY A 163 12.45 1.06 8.59
C GLY A 163 13.48 2.09 9.04
N GLU A 164 14.64 2.18 8.37
CA GLU A 164 15.66 3.20 8.70
C GLU A 164 15.15 4.61 8.40
N TYR A 165 14.39 4.82 7.30
CA TYR A 165 13.73 6.09 7.02
C TYR A 165 12.84 6.54 8.19
N LEU A 166 11.92 5.68 8.63
CA LEU A 166 11.01 5.99 9.73
C LEU A 166 11.74 6.16 11.06
N LEU A 167 12.81 5.39 11.30
CA LEU A 167 13.67 5.57 12.48
C LEU A 167 14.38 6.94 12.45
N THR A 168 14.85 7.38 11.28
CA THR A 168 15.41 8.73 11.11
C THR A 168 14.39 9.81 11.50
N LYS A 169 13.14 9.68 11.01
CA LYS A 169 12.06 10.63 11.37
C LYS A 169 11.77 10.62 12.86
N ALA A 170 11.76 9.44 13.51
CA ALA A 170 11.58 9.33 14.96
C ALA A 170 12.71 9.99 15.76
N LEU A 171 13.95 9.73 15.36
CA LEU A 171 15.12 10.32 16.02
C LEU A 171 15.17 11.85 15.86
N GLN A 172 14.77 12.36 14.70
CA GLN A 172 14.68 13.81 14.44
C GLN A 172 13.70 14.53 15.39
N GLN A 173 12.62 13.87 15.86
CA GLN A 173 11.72 14.44 16.87
C GLN A 173 12.45 14.73 18.19
N GLY A 174 13.52 13.99 18.48
CA GLY A 174 14.39 14.20 19.64
C GLY A 174 15.70 14.94 19.33
N GLY A 175 15.87 15.51 18.13
CA GLY A 175 17.11 16.16 17.72
C GLY A 175 18.30 15.20 17.57
N MET A 176 18.04 13.90 17.35
CA MET A 176 19.04 12.85 17.23
C MET A 176 19.24 12.40 15.79
N MET A 177 20.38 11.76 15.55
CA MET A 177 20.76 11.16 14.27
C MET A 177 20.98 9.65 14.40
N LEU A 178 21.03 8.94 13.27
CA LEU A 178 21.25 7.49 13.22
C LEU A 178 22.58 7.04 13.86
N ASN A 179 23.58 7.90 13.93
CA ASN A 179 24.86 7.59 14.53
C ASN A 179 24.88 7.73 16.07
N ASP A 180 23.83 8.30 16.67
CA ASP A 180 23.69 8.39 18.12
C ASP A 180 23.24 7.08 18.76
N ILE A 181 22.85 6.07 17.97
CA ILE A 181 22.29 4.80 18.44
C ILE A 181 23.04 3.59 17.87
N GLN A 182 22.85 2.43 18.51
CA GLN A 182 23.33 1.15 17.99
C GLN A 182 22.20 0.47 17.20
N LYS A 183 22.27 0.48 15.86
CA LYS A 183 21.27 -0.16 15.00
C LYS A 183 21.45 -1.66 14.99
N VAL A 184 20.38 -2.41 15.32
CA VAL A 184 20.32 -3.87 15.24
C VAL A 184 19.42 -4.26 14.08
N LYS A 185 19.99 -4.87 13.03
CA LYS A 185 19.22 -5.38 11.91
C LYS A 185 18.45 -6.63 12.32
N ILE A 186 17.11 -6.56 12.36
CA ILE A 186 16.23 -7.65 12.78
C ILE A 186 14.95 -7.64 11.94
N GLY A 187 14.37 -8.81 11.69
CA GLY A 187 13.10 -8.94 10.97
C GLY A 187 11.92 -8.39 11.78
N ASN A 188 10.91 -7.82 11.10
CA ASN A 188 9.73 -7.30 11.79
C ASN A 188 9.07 -8.33 12.71
N ALA A 189 8.94 -9.59 12.25
CA ALA A 189 8.33 -10.68 13.01
C ALA A 189 9.12 -11.09 14.26
N ASP A 190 10.41 -10.77 14.34
CA ASP A 190 11.28 -11.09 15.45
C ASP A 190 11.36 -9.99 16.52
N MET A 191 10.85 -8.76 16.21
CA MET A 191 10.89 -7.61 17.10
C MET A 191 10.22 -7.88 18.47
N PRO A 192 9.01 -8.47 18.56
CA PRO A 192 8.37 -8.74 19.84
C PRO A 192 9.24 -9.64 20.73
N LYS A 193 9.84 -10.67 20.15
CA LYS A 193 10.72 -11.60 20.85
C LYS A 193 12.02 -10.92 21.30
N ALA A 194 12.59 -10.06 20.47
CA ALA A 194 13.82 -9.34 20.78
C ALA A 194 13.64 -8.31 21.89
N LEU A 195 12.50 -7.65 21.99
CA LEU A 195 12.11 -6.81 23.11
C LEU A 195 11.90 -7.63 24.39
N ALA A 196 11.19 -8.77 24.30
CA ALA A 196 10.94 -9.66 25.42
C ALA A 196 12.22 -10.23 26.05
N ASN A 197 13.17 -10.66 25.23
CA ASN A 197 14.45 -11.24 25.69
C ASN A 197 15.55 -10.18 25.91
N GLN A 198 15.21 -8.88 25.81
CA GLN A 198 16.10 -7.76 26.08
C GLN A 198 17.34 -7.68 25.17
N SER A 199 17.30 -8.29 23.98
CA SER A 199 18.39 -8.18 23.00
C SER A 199 18.45 -6.81 22.30
N ILE A 200 17.32 -6.08 22.33
CA ILE A 200 17.20 -4.69 21.92
C ILE A 200 16.48 -3.86 22.99
N ASP A 201 16.72 -2.56 23.02
CA ASP A 201 16.17 -1.65 24.03
C ASP A 201 14.94 -0.90 23.50
N ALA A 202 14.89 -0.66 22.21
CA ALA A 202 13.74 -0.12 21.50
C ALA A 202 13.66 -0.71 20.08
N ALA A 203 12.54 -0.51 19.39
CA ALA A 203 12.35 -0.99 18.02
C ALA A 203 11.51 0.00 17.22
N LEU A 204 11.89 0.24 15.97
CA LEU A 204 10.97 0.80 15.00
C LEU A 204 10.22 -0.35 14.32
N THR A 205 8.92 -0.40 14.49
CA THR A 205 8.08 -1.46 13.95
C THR A 205 6.68 -0.95 13.59
N GLY A 206 5.97 -1.72 12.79
CA GLY A 206 4.60 -1.45 12.37
C GLY A 206 3.66 -2.62 12.68
N PRO A 207 2.38 -2.48 12.34
CA PRO A 207 1.40 -3.53 12.59
C PRO A 207 1.73 -4.79 11.77
N PRO A 208 1.50 -5.97 12.35
CA PRO A 208 0.85 -6.23 13.64
C PRO A 208 1.79 -6.21 14.84
N TYR A 209 3.10 -6.12 14.62
CA TYR A 209 4.14 -6.40 15.63
C TYR A 209 4.26 -5.32 16.70
N THR A 210 3.93 -4.06 16.37
CA THR A 210 3.81 -2.98 17.35
C THR A 210 2.73 -3.33 18.39
N THR A 211 1.53 -3.66 17.92
CA THR A 211 0.40 -4.01 18.79
C THR A 211 0.70 -5.26 19.61
N GLN A 212 1.31 -6.27 19.00
CA GLN A 212 1.70 -7.49 19.69
C GLN A 212 2.66 -7.18 20.85
N SER A 213 3.74 -6.42 20.61
CA SER A 213 4.72 -6.07 21.64
C SER A 213 4.11 -5.30 22.82
N ILE A 214 3.12 -4.44 22.54
CA ILE A 214 2.39 -3.67 23.55
C ILE A 214 1.43 -4.56 24.33
N ASN A 215 0.64 -5.40 23.65
CA ASN A 215 -0.33 -6.30 24.28
C ASN A 215 0.34 -7.35 25.17
N ASP A 216 1.53 -7.80 24.78
CA ASP A 216 2.35 -8.76 25.56
C ASP A 216 3.09 -8.08 26.72
N GLY A 217 2.95 -6.75 26.88
CA GLY A 217 3.55 -5.98 27.98
C GLY A 217 5.06 -5.75 27.85
N HIS A 218 5.66 -6.06 26.71
CA HIS A 218 7.11 -5.94 26.51
C HIS A 218 7.55 -4.52 26.11
N ALA A 219 6.67 -3.71 25.56
CA ALA A 219 7.00 -2.37 25.09
C ALA A 219 5.86 -1.35 25.29
N LYS A 220 6.23 -0.07 25.21
CA LYS A 220 5.30 1.07 25.13
C LYS A 220 5.72 1.97 23.97
N VAL A 221 4.77 2.77 23.45
CA VAL A 221 5.06 3.78 22.42
C VAL A 221 5.92 4.88 22.99
N LEU A 222 7.03 5.19 22.32
CA LEU A 222 7.91 6.30 22.63
C LEU A 222 7.73 7.48 21.65
N ALA A 223 7.58 7.18 20.35
CA ALA A 223 7.26 8.16 19.32
C ALA A 223 6.38 7.52 18.23
N SER A 224 5.40 8.28 17.75
CA SER A 224 4.49 7.88 16.66
C SER A 224 4.29 9.02 15.67
N ASP A 225 3.44 8.79 14.67
CA ASP A 225 3.09 9.78 13.64
C ASP A 225 4.34 10.30 12.89
N LEU A 226 5.21 9.36 12.52
CA LEU A 226 6.54 9.62 11.98
C LEU A 226 6.53 10.07 10.52
N ALA A 227 5.47 9.72 9.79
CA ALA A 227 5.33 9.98 8.36
C ALA A 227 3.84 10.12 7.98
N PRO A 228 3.12 11.14 8.49
CA PRO A 228 1.68 11.30 8.27
C PRO A 228 1.34 11.33 6.77
N GLY A 229 0.32 10.54 6.37
CA GLY A 229 -0.17 10.45 5.01
C GLY A 229 0.79 9.77 4.02
N LEU A 230 1.96 9.30 4.46
CA LEU A 230 2.98 8.77 3.57
C LEU A 230 2.75 7.31 3.20
N MET A 231 3.10 7.01 1.95
CA MET A 231 3.27 5.65 1.45
C MET A 231 4.74 5.24 1.59
N THR A 232 5.03 4.34 2.54
CA THR A 232 6.40 3.81 2.74
C THR A 232 6.62 2.45 2.08
N VAL A 233 5.58 1.88 1.49
CA VAL A 233 5.60 0.62 0.74
C VAL A 233 4.68 0.71 -0.47
N ALA A 234 4.99 0.00 -1.55
CA ALA A 234 4.21 0.00 -2.78
C ALA A 234 4.24 -1.36 -3.46
N PHE A 235 3.35 -1.57 -4.42
CA PHE A 235 3.44 -2.65 -5.39
C PHE A 235 4.21 -2.13 -6.61
N VAL A 236 5.32 -2.81 -6.90
CA VAL A 236 6.27 -2.44 -7.97
C VAL A 236 6.30 -3.55 -9.01
N GLY A 237 6.00 -3.21 -10.25
CA GLY A 237 6.14 -4.11 -11.41
C GLY A 237 7.44 -3.87 -12.15
N SER A 238 7.96 -4.91 -12.83
CA SER A 238 9.04 -4.74 -13.79
C SER A 238 8.52 -4.06 -15.05
N GLY A 239 9.38 -3.31 -15.76
CA GLY A 239 9.02 -2.69 -17.04
C GLY A 239 8.51 -3.71 -18.07
N LYS A 240 9.07 -4.92 -18.05
CA LYS A 240 8.56 -6.03 -18.87
C LYS A 240 7.11 -6.37 -18.52
N PHE A 241 6.79 -6.49 -17.25
CA PHE A 241 5.43 -6.80 -16.80
C PHE A 241 4.44 -5.69 -17.20
N VAL A 242 4.75 -4.43 -16.88
CA VAL A 242 3.83 -3.31 -17.11
C VAL A 242 3.66 -2.92 -18.59
N ASN A 243 4.64 -3.25 -19.45
CA ASN A 243 4.59 -2.90 -20.87
C ASN A 243 4.14 -4.07 -21.76
N GLN A 244 4.60 -5.30 -21.49
CA GLN A 244 4.29 -6.47 -22.32
C GLN A 244 3.05 -7.24 -21.84
N ARG A 245 2.67 -7.08 -20.56
CA ARG A 245 1.49 -7.72 -19.94
C ARG A 245 0.60 -6.68 -19.25
N ALA A 246 0.41 -5.53 -19.92
CA ALA A 246 -0.32 -4.40 -19.34
C ALA A 246 -1.77 -4.76 -18.92
N ASP A 247 -2.44 -5.62 -19.70
CA ASP A 247 -3.78 -6.12 -19.39
C ASP A 247 -3.82 -7.01 -18.13
N VAL A 248 -2.74 -7.74 -17.85
CA VAL A 248 -2.55 -8.51 -16.60
C VAL A 248 -2.30 -7.58 -15.43
N ALA A 249 -1.45 -6.55 -15.61
CA ALA A 249 -1.17 -5.54 -14.59
C ALA A 249 -2.43 -4.74 -14.22
N GLU A 250 -3.28 -4.38 -15.19
CA GLU A 250 -4.56 -3.72 -14.98
C GLU A 250 -5.48 -4.53 -14.07
N ARG A 251 -5.64 -5.82 -14.35
CA ARG A 251 -6.46 -6.74 -13.57
C ARG A 251 -5.91 -6.95 -12.17
N PHE A 252 -4.58 -7.01 -12.04
CA PHE A 252 -3.92 -7.10 -10.74
C PHE A 252 -4.24 -5.87 -9.87
N VAL A 253 -4.08 -4.67 -10.42
CA VAL A 253 -4.36 -3.41 -9.70
C VAL A 253 -5.86 -3.25 -9.42
N LEU A 254 -6.73 -3.66 -10.35
CA LEU A 254 -8.19 -3.66 -10.17
C LEU A 254 -8.60 -4.55 -8.97
N ALA A 255 -8.02 -5.75 -8.86
CA ALA A 255 -8.26 -6.64 -7.72
C ALA A 255 -7.79 -6.03 -6.39
N LEU A 256 -6.66 -5.30 -6.38
CA LEU A 256 -6.20 -4.57 -5.19
C LEU A 256 -7.16 -3.44 -4.80
N GLY A 257 -7.70 -2.70 -5.78
CA GLY A 257 -8.67 -1.64 -5.54
C GLY A 257 -9.98 -2.17 -4.98
N GLU A 258 -10.49 -3.28 -5.52
CA GLU A 258 -11.68 -3.96 -4.99
C GLU A 258 -11.43 -4.45 -3.55
N ALA A 259 -10.27 -5.05 -3.28
CA ALA A 259 -9.89 -5.46 -1.94
C ALA A 259 -9.82 -4.28 -0.96
N ALA A 260 -9.27 -3.14 -1.40
CA ALA A 260 -9.21 -1.94 -0.56
C ALA A 260 -10.62 -1.47 -0.13
N ARG A 261 -11.63 -1.59 -1.00
CA ARG A 261 -13.03 -1.27 -0.70
C ARG A 261 -13.66 -2.23 0.31
N LEU A 262 -13.31 -3.52 0.23
CA LEU A 262 -13.73 -4.55 1.19
C LEU A 262 -13.03 -4.45 2.55
N MET A 263 -12.15 -3.47 2.73
CA MET A 263 -11.41 -3.21 3.96
C MET A 263 -11.82 -1.89 4.62
N GLN A 264 -12.95 -1.30 4.24
CA GLN A 264 -13.40 -0.04 4.81
C GLN A 264 -14.29 -0.26 6.05
N GLY A 265 -14.28 0.70 6.98
CA GLY A 265 -15.13 0.66 8.16
C GLY A 265 -14.94 -0.60 9.02
N ASP A 266 -16.06 -1.24 9.36
CA ASP A 266 -16.10 -2.46 10.18
C ASP A 266 -15.68 -3.70 9.39
N ASP A 267 -15.86 -3.70 8.06
CA ASP A 267 -15.47 -4.81 7.18
C ASP A 267 -13.96 -5.08 7.21
N PHE A 268 -13.14 -4.09 7.63
CA PHE A 268 -11.70 -4.31 7.85
C PHE A 268 -11.41 -5.51 8.76
N LEU A 269 -12.26 -5.76 9.75
CA LEU A 269 -12.12 -6.84 10.74
C LEU A 269 -13.17 -7.94 10.58
N ASP A 270 -13.74 -8.11 9.40
CA ASP A 270 -14.54 -9.30 9.14
C ASP A 270 -13.69 -10.59 9.22
N ASP A 271 -14.33 -11.72 9.44
CA ASP A 271 -13.64 -12.99 9.72
C ASP A 271 -12.78 -13.46 8.53
N GLU A 272 -13.19 -13.17 7.29
CA GLU A 272 -12.43 -13.55 6.10
C GLU A 272 -11.18 -12.67 5.94
N ASN A 273 -11.29 -11.37 6.19
CA ASN A 273 -10.16 -10.46 6.20
C ASN A 273 -9.18 -10.79 7.33
N ILE A 274 -9.67 -11.05 8.55
CA ILE A 274 -8.83 -11.48 9.68
C ILE A 274 -8.06 -12.76 9.33
N LYS A 275 -8.72 -13.74 8.73
CA LYS A 275 -8.07 -14.98 8.28
C LYS A 275 -6.98 -14.69 7.23
N ALA A 276 -7.24 -13.81 6.28
CA ALA A 276 -6.26 -13.39 5.28
C ALA A 276 -5.03 -12.74 5.92
N TYR A 277 -5.22 -11.83 6.90
CA TYR A 277 -4.13 -11.18 7.61
C TYR A 277 -3.30 -12.18 8.43
N MET A 278 -3.95 -13.03 9.22
CA MET A 278 -3.27 -14.02 10.04
C MET A 278 -2.45 -15.02 9.22
N THR A 279 -2.99 -15.47 8.08
CA THR A 279 -2.30 -16.38 7.16
C THR A 279 -1.00 -15.79 6.64
N ASN A 280 -0.99 -14.48 6.38
CA ASN A 280 0.11 -13.83 5.68
C ASN A 280 1.09 -13.06 6.59
N THR A 281 0.77 -12.80 7.87
CA THR A 281 1.59 -11.95 8.74
C THR A 281 2.01 -12.56 10.08
N ASN A 282 1.71 -13.80 10.37
CA ASN A 282 2.02 -14.45 11.67
C ASN A 282 1.50 -13.64 12.89
N THR A 283 0.37 -12.93 12.75
CA THR A 283 -0.28 -12.17 13.82
C THR A 283 -1.37 -12.98 14.52
N THR A 284 -1.88 -12.44 15.61
CA THR A 284 -3.06 -12.97 16.31
C THR A 284 -4.29 -12.13 16.05
N GLU A 285 -5.47 -12.72 16.10
CA GLU A 285 -6.74 -11.99 16.00
C GLU A 285 -6.84 -10.87 17.05
N LYS A 286 -6.39 -11.15 18.29
CA LYS A 286 -6.34 -10.13 19.36
C LYS A 286 -5.54 -8.90 18.94
N ALA A 287 -4.35 -9.09 18.35
CA ALA A 287 -3.52 -7.97 17.89
C ALA A 287 -4.18 -7.18 16.74
N LEU A 288 -4.92 -7.85 15.86
CA LEU A 288 -5.68 -7.19 14.78
C LEU A 288 -6.84 -6.36 15.32
N ARG A 289 -7.63 -6.93 16.26
CA ARG A 289 -8.81 -6.25 16.82
C ARG A 289 -8.48 -5.09 17.76
N THR A 290 -7.34 -5.16 18.45
CA THR A 290 -6.91 -4.10 19.40
C THR A 290 -5.93 -3.09 18.78
N GLY A 291 -5.40 -3.39 17.59
CA GLY A 291 -4.41 -2.56 16.92
C GLY A 291 -5.01 -1.33 16.22
N LYS A 292 -4.21 -0.28 16.14
CA LYS A 292 -4.49 0.84 15.26
C LYS A 292 -4.37 0.40 13.80
N LYS A 293 -5.15 1.02 12.91
CA LYS A 293 -5.23 0.65 11.50
C LYS A 293 -4.35 1.56 10.62
N LEU A 294 -3.81 1.00 9.55
CA LEU A 294 -3.29 1.77 8.41
C LEU A 294 -4.46 2.24 7.54
N ILE A 295 -4.20 3.17 6.65
CA ILE A 295 -5.16 3.59 5.63
C ILE A 295 -4.95 2.75 4.37
N TYR A 296 -6.01 2.12 3.88
CA TYR A 296 -6.05 1.47 2.58
C TYR A 296 -7.03 2.25 1.72
N ASP A 297 -6.47 3.13 0.87
CA ASP A 297 -7.28 4.06 0.08
C ASP A 297 -8.20 3.27 -0.90
N PRO A 298 -9.53 3.38 -0.77
CA PRO A 298 -10.47 2.70 -1.67
C PRO A 298 -10.44 3.21 -3.10
N ASN A 299 -9.83 4.37 -3.33
CA ASN A 299 -9.56 4.93 -4.65
C ASN A 299 -8.14 4.61 -5.16
N ILE A 300 -7.33 3.89 -4.36
CA ILE A 300 -5.97 3.44 -4.71
C ILE A 300 -5.05 4.52 -5.29
N VAL A 301 -5.18 5.76 -4.81
CA VAL A 301 -4.32 6.89 -5.22
C VAL A 301 -2.90 6.67 -4.71
N ILE A 302 -1.92 6.89 -5.60
CA ILE A 302 -0.50 6.82 -5.25
C ILE A 302 -0.04 8.21 -4.78
N PRO A 303 0.34 8.42 -3.50
CA PRO A 303 0.78 9.70 -2.99
C PRO A 303 2.24 9.99 -3.40
N VAL A 304 2.44 10.45 -4.62
CA VAL A 304 3.77 10.65 -5.23
C VAL A 304 4.64 11.66 -4.46
N ALA A 305 4.02 12.70 -3.87
CA ALA A 305 4.76 13.75 -3.14
C ALA A 305 5.65 13.21 -2.02
N GLY A 306 5.21 12.13 -1.35
CA GLY A 306 5.98 11.50 -0.27
C GLY A 306 7.25 10.78 -0.72
N LEU A 307 7.35 10.40 -1.98
CA LEU A 307 8.54 9.71 -2.51
C LEU A 307 9.79 10.59 -2.44
N LYS A 308 9.65 11.89 -2.71
CA LYS A 308 10.76 12.86 -2.63
C LYS A 308 11.31 13.00 -1.20
N ASP A 309 10.45 13.01 -0.18
CA ASP A 309 10.90 13.06 1.22
C ASP A 309 11.70 11.80 1.58
N ILE A 310 11.21 10.61 1.20
CA ILE A 310 11.90 9.34 1.46
C ILE A 310 13.26 9.30 0.76
N GLU A 311 13.31 9.70 -0.52
CA GLU A 311 14.53 9.78 -1.31
C GLU A 311 15.55 10.73 -0.64
N SER A 312 15.11 11.93 -0.30
CA SER A 312 15.94 12.95 0.33
C SER A 312 16.55 12.48 1.65
N VAL A 313 15.76 11.84 2.52
CA VAL A 313 16.27 11.29 3.79
C VAL A 313 17.28 10.18 3.54
N HIS A 314 17.04 9.27 2.59
CA HIS A 314 18.03 8.24 2.26
C HIS A 314 19.32 8.83 1.69
N ARG A 315 19.22 9.83 0.84
CA ARG A 315 20.38 10.52 0.25
C ARG A 315 21.17 11.27 1.30
N LEU A 316 20.51 12.04 2.17
CA LEU A 316 21.16 12.75 3.29
C LEU A 316 21.83 11.81 4.29
N ASN A 317 21.27 10.61 4.48
CA ASN A 317 21.89 9.57 5.30
C ASN A 317 23.06 8.84 4.60
N GLY A 318 23.44 9.25 3.38
CA GLY A 318 24.51 8.63 2.60
C GLY A 318 24.20 7.20 2.17
N ARG A 319 22.91 6.91 1.89
CA ARG A 319 22.45 5.57 1.51
C ARG A 319 22.33 5.37 0.01
N THR A 320 22.31 6.46 -0.77
CA THR A 320 22.24 6.42 -2.24
C THR A 320 23.65 6.43 -2.86
N GLU A 321 23.75 5.94 -4.09
CA GLU A 321 24.99 5.94 -4.89
C GLU A 321 25.18 7.25 -5.66
N TYR A 322 24.23 8.19 -5.50
CA TYR A 322 24.23 9.52 -6.12
C TYR A 322 24.00 10.58 -5.03
N THR A 323 24.35 11.82 -5.34
CA THR A 323 24.29 12.95 -4.39
C THR A 323 23.28 14.03 -4.79
N THR A 324 22.84 14.05 -6.05
CA THR A 324 21.81 14.98 -6.56
C THR A 324 20.41 14.37 -6.45
N GLU A 325 19.38 15.18 -6.38
CA GLU A 325 17.98 14.71 -6.38
C GLU A 325 17.69 13.84 -7.60
N LEU A 326 17.02 12.72 -7.37
CA LEU A 326 16.63 11.80 -8.43
C LEU A 326 15.37 12.29 -9.15
N ASP A 327 15.36 12.23 -10.48
CA ASP A 327 14.13 12.43 -11.27
C ASP A 327 13.21 11.21 -11.09
N LEU A 328 12.04 11.44 -10.48
CA LEU A 328 11.03 10.42 -10.20
C LEU A 328 9.88 10.38 -11.22
N ASN A 329 9.94 11.15 -12.30
CA ASN A 329 8.85 11.25 -13.28
C ASN A 329 8.45 9.89 -13.87
N ASN A 330 9.40 8.97 -14.00
CA ASN A 330 9.15 7.62 -14.51
C ASN A 330 9.05 6.55 -13.40
N ALA A 331 9.09 6.94 -12.14
CA ALA A 331 9.05 5.99 -11.02
C ALA A 331 7.65 5.41 -10.77
N VAL A 332 6.61 6.12 -11.17
CA VAL A 332 5.20 5.78 -10.92
C VAL A 332 4.45 5.64 -12.24
N ASP A 333 3.68 4.57 -12.36
CA ASP A 333 2.79 4.34 -13.50
C ASP A 333 1.33 4.34 -13.04
N GLU A 334 0.73 5.52 -13.03
CA GLU A 334 -0.65 5.72 -12.59
C GLU A 334 -1.70 5.22 -13.59
N ARG A 335 -1.32 4.76 -14.79
CA ARG A 335 -2.29 4.23 -15.78
C ARG A 335 -3.17 3.15 -15.18
N PHE A 336 -2.59 2.27 -14.36
CA PHE A 336 -3.28 1.13 -13.77
C PHE A 336 -4.27 1.53 -12.69
N THR A 337 -3.89 2.43 -11.79
CA THR A 337 -4.80 2.93 -10.74
C THR A 337 -5.92 3.79 -11.33
N LYS A 338 -5.62 4.66 -12.30
CA LYS A 338 -6.63 5.46 -13.02
C LYS A 338 -7.63 4.57 -13.76
N LYS A 339 -7.16 3.50 -14.41
CA LYS A 339 -8.04 2.57 -15.12
C LYS A 339 -8.90 1.76 -14.14
N ALA A 340 -8.32 1.27 -13.06
CA ALA A 340 -9.06 0.56 -12.03
C ALA A 340 -10.14 1.47 -11.40
N LEU A 341 -9.81 2.73 -11.10
CA LEU A 341 -10.77 3.71 -10.59
C LEU A 341 -11.88 4.00 -11.62
N GLY A 342 -11.55 4.09 -12.91
CA GLY A 342 -12.54 4.24 -13.98
C GLY A 342 -13.55 3.09 -14.05
N ILE A 343 -13.13 1.86 -13.71
CA ILE A 343 -14.01 0.68 -13.67
C ILE A 343 -14.80 0.63 -12.36
N LEU A 344 -14.15 0.86 -11.23
CA LEU A 344 -14.76 0.76 -9.91
C LEU A 344 -15.63 1.98 -9.56
N GLY A 345 -15.45 3.11 -10.24
CA GLY A 345 -16.02 4.40 -9.85
C GLY A 345 -15.29 5.00 -8.63
N ASN A 346 -15.63 6.23 -8.27
CA ASN A 346 -15.15 6.83 -7.02
C ASN A 346 -15.84 6.19 -5.82
N TYR A 347 -15.09 5.99 -4.74
CA TYR A 347 -15.61 5.46 -3.48
C TYR A 347 -16.09 6.61 -2.58
#